data_0f227b7c93c6c51eec0cf2e593b10e19
#
_entry.id   0f227b7c93c6c51eec0cf2e593b10e19
#
_cell.length_a   1.000
_cell.length_b   1.000
_cell.length_c   1.000
_cell.angle_alpha   90.00
_cell.angle_beta   90.00
_cell.angle_gamma   90.00
#
_symmetry.space_group_name_H-M   'P 1'
#
loop_
_entity.id
_entity.type
_entity.pdbx_description
1 polymer ?
#
loop_
_entity_poly.entity_id
_entity_poly.type
_entity_poly.pdbx_seq_one_letter_code
_entity_poly.pdbx_strand_id
1 'polypeptide(L)'
;MGKENGDLTEYQPLLKDVREPEVRQIKIPSKSLLFAVWAACIGGTFQYGYNISIINAPTKAVQNFINKTWMERYDSEISGQFLTFLWSAIVSIFTIGGLVGASIGGTLAIRFGRKGTLLLNNIFALLAAFFMGLSYPTSTFELLIIGRFLTGLNAGIGICVQPLYLGEIAPRALRGAMAMGTSIFITGGILTGQVIGLNELLGKEEYWPILLSTTCIPALLQLVILPWFPESPRYLLIDRGDDLACKRALTQLHGADNYHGEREDMERERVSAAGIKPKKPWELFTDRSLRWQLLTVILLNSAQQLNGINAIYFYADYVFSQSGIPPDKIPYATVGTGACECLTALTCGLLIESLGRRVLIIGGYTLMALWCICFTVTLTFQESNPWVPYLSMMCVFAFILSFGLGPGGVTNILTTELFTQTARPAAYMTGGSVNWLSFFLIGMIFPFIVNGLQQYCFLVFLVICCLVATYIFLVVPETKNKTFLEIQTEFNLRDRRKLATANSTDGPRATLLSPPL
;
A
#
# COMPACT_ATOMS: atom_id res chain seq x y z
N MET A 1 -36.97 14.56 68.22
CA MET A 1 -36.42 15.76 67.55
C MET A 1 -34.91 15.73 67.77
N GLY A 2 -34.14 15.34 66.81
CA GLY A 2 -32.69 15.28 66.87
C GLY A 2 -32.22 14.78 65.49
N LYS A 3 -31.80 15.67 64.64
CA LYS A 3 -31.20 15.37 63.34
C LYS A 3 -29.76 14.93 63.59
N GLU A 4 -29.44 13.71 63.26
CA GLU A 4 -28.07 13.27 63.02
C GLU A 4 -27.73 13.51 61.57
N ASN A 5 -26.93 14.51 61.33
CA ASN A 5 -26.18 14.70 60.10
C ASN A 5 -24.88 13.86 60.24
N GLY A 6 -24.86 12.67 59.66
CA GLY A 6 -23.65 11.90 59.50
C GLY A 6 -22.77 12.51 58.43
N ASP A 7 -21.59 12.82 58.84
CA ASP A 7 -20.50 13.47 58.09
C ASP A 7 -19.98 12.52 56.98
N LEU A 8 -20.27 12.87 55.69
CA LEU A 8 -19.83 12.11 54.54
C LEU A 8 -18.45 12.57 54.01
N THR A 9 -17.67 13.26 54.86
CA THR A 9 -16.39 13.88 54.43
C THR A 9 -15.14 13.08 54.79
N GLU A 10 -15.27 11.88 55.41
CA GLU A 10 -14.08 11.15 55.92
C GLU A 10 -13.61 9.98 55.04
N TYR A 11 -14.18 9.76 53.83
CA TYR A 11 -13.76 8.66 52.93
C TYR A 11 -12.99 9.11 51.66
N GLN A 12 -12.56 10.37 51.58
CA GLN A 12 -11.85 10.87 50.41
C GLN A 12 -10.31 10.95 50.43
N PRO A 13 -9.56 10.56 51.45
CA PRO A 13 -8.09 10.60 51.35
C PRO A 13 -7.40 9.30 50.90
N LEU A 14 -8.09 8.17 50.76
CA LEU A 14 -7.43 6.89 50.45
C LEU A 14 -7.33 6.50 48.97
N LEU A 15 -7.85 7.35 48.06
CA LEU A 15 -7.78 7.11 46.61
C LEU A 15 -6.74 7.96 45.86
N LYS A 16 -5.90 8.72 46.58
CA LYS A 16 -4.97 9.66 45.94
C LYS A 16 -3.53 9.21 45.79
N ASP A 17 -3.14 8.02 46.21
CA ASP A 17 -1.73 7.59 46.16
C ASP A 17 -1.53 6.15 45.67
N VAL A 18 -2.42 5.63 44.81
CA VAL A 18 -2.01 4.55 43.92
C VAL A 18 -1.45 5.22 42.66
N ARG A 19 -0.22 5.71 42.75
CA ARG A 19 0.59 5.92 41.54
C ARG A 19 0.65 4.57 40.85
N GLU A 20 -0.06 4.44 39.72
CA GLU A 20 0.21 3.32 38.85
C GLU A 20 1.73 3.27 38.63
N PRO A 21 2.38 2.12 38.81
CA PRO A 21 3.81 2.03 38.59
C PRO A 21 4.05 2.56 37.17
N GLU A 22 4.92 3.57 37.04
CA GLU A 22 5.36 4.07 35.72
C GLU A 22 5.88 2.89 34.94
N VAL A 23 5.05 2.34 34.06
CA VAL A 23 5.43 1.27 33.16
C VAL A 23 6.52 1.85 32.28
N ARG A 24 7.75 1.40 32.51
CA ARG A 24 8.94 1.87 31.82
C ARG A 24 8.77 1.59 30.33
N GLN A 25 8.39 2.60 29.56
CA GLN A 25 8.23 2.47 28.11
C GLN A 25 9.59 2.30 27.45
N ILE A 26 9.72 1.32 26.59
CA ILE A 26 10.92 1.09 25.78
C ILE A 26 10.95 2.18 24.69
N LYS A 27 11.86 3.14 24.82
CA LYS A 27 12.02 4.26 23.89
C LYS A 27 13.08 4.03 22.82
N ILE A 28 13.99 3.10 23.05
CA ILE A 28 15.13 2.79 22.17
C ILE A 28 15.02 1.34 21.72
N PRO A 29 15.02 1.05 20.40
CA PRO A 29 14.95 -0.32 19.93
C PRO A 29 16.23 -1.09 20.27
N SER A 30 16.10 -2.35 20.64
CA SER A 30 17.23 -3.25 20.82
C SER A 30 17.83 -3.64 19.45
N LYS A 31 19.08 -4.05 19.43
CA LYS A 31 19.71 -4.59 18.20
C LYS A 31 18.95 -5.81 17.68
N SER A 32 18.49 -6.68 18.57
CA SER A 32 17.70 -7.86 18.21
C SER A 32 16.40 -7.50 17.51
N LEU A 33 15.69 -6.47 18.02
CA LEU A 33 14.46 -5.96 17.37
C LEU A 33 14.75 -5.41 15.96
N LEU A 34 15.79 -4.61 15.81
CA LEU A 34 16.16 -4.04 14.51
C LEU A 34 16.52 -5.12 13.48
N PHE A 35 17.28 -6.13 13.88
CA PHE A 35 17.60 -7.26 13.00
C PHE A 35 16.38 -8.12 12.66
N ALA A 36 15.47 -8.31 13.61
CA ALA A 36 14.20 -9.01 13.34
C ALA A 36 13.33 -8.25 12.32
N VAL A 37 13.24 -6.93 12.45
CA VAL A 37 12.56 -6.05 11.50
C VAL A 37 13.18 -6.16 10.10
N TRP A 38 14.50 -6.07 10.02
CA TRP A 38 15.21 -6.20 8.74
C TRP A 38 14.98 -7.57 8.10
N ALA A 39 15.09 -8.65 8.87
CA ALA A 39 14.86 -10.01 8.39
C ALA A 39 13.43 -10.23 7.87
N ALA A 40 12.43 -9.66 8.56
CA ALA A 40 11.04 -9.73 8.11
C ALA A 40 10.79 -8.92 6.84
N CYS A 41 11.35 -7.71 6.75
CA CYS A 41 11.12 -6.79 5.65
C CYS A 41 11.79 -7.24 4.34
N ILE A 42 12.95 -7.86 4.38
CA ILE A 42 13.72 -8.24 3.19
C ILE A 42 12.98 -9.24 2.29
N GLY A 43 12.26 -10.19 2.85
CA GLY A 43 11.43 -11.14 2.11
C GLY A 43 9.95 -10.76 2.04
N GLY A 44 9.56 -9.65 2.66
CA GLY A 44 8.20 -9.13 2.69
C GLY A 44 8.01 -7.92 1.77
N THR A 45 7.97 -6.74 2.34
CA THR A 45 7.69 -5.51 1.59
C THR A 45 8.80 -5.09 0.64
N PHE A 46 10.06 -5.39 0.94
CA PHE A 46 11.15 -5.19 -0.02
C PHE A 46 10.92 -6.02 -1.28
N GLN A 47 10.55 -7.27 -1.14
CA GLN A 47 10.25 -8.17 -2.25
C GLN A 47 9.08 -7.66 -3.11
N TYR A 48 8.05 -7.07 -2.48
CA TYR A 48 6.95 -6.42 -3.17
C TYR A 48 7.43 -5.27 -4.06
N GLY A 49 8.17 -4.33 -3.49
CA GLY A 49 8.71 -3.21 -4.24
C GLY A 49 9.67 -3.64 -5.35
N TYR A 50 10.51 -4.61 -5.07
CA TYR A 50 11.45 -5.18 -6.05
C TYR A 50 10.75 -5.77 -7.27
N ASN A 51 9.68 -6.55 -7.06
CA ASN A 51 8.92 -7.16 -8.16
C ASN A 51 8.02 -6.17 -8.92
N ILE A 52 7.68 -5.02 -8.35
CA ILE A 52 7.00 -3.95 -9.08
C ILE A 52 7.93 -3.37 -10.15
N SER A 53 9.17 -3.09 -9.80
CA SER A 53 10.09 -2.33 -10.65
C SER A 53 10.90 -3.20 -11.62
N ILE A 54 11.24 -4.42 -11.24
CA ILE A 54 12.14 -5.29 -12.00
C ILE A 54 11.60 -5.66 -13.39
N ILE A 55 10.29 -5.72 -13.54
CA ILE A 55 9.64 -6.12 -14.79
C ILE A 55 9.80 -5.09 -15.91
N ASN A 56 10.08 -3.85 -15.57
CA ASN A 56 10.24 -2.80 -16.58
C ASN A 56 11.51 -2.94 -17.42
N ALA A 57 12.62 -3.31 -16.81
CA ALA A 57 13.91 -3.37 -17.48
C ALA A 57 13.94 -4.30 -18.71
N PRO A 58 13.39 -5.54 -18.65
CA PRO A 58 13.43 -6.47 -19.77
C PRO A 58 12.27 -6.32 -20.76
N THR A 59 11.57 -5.20 -20.79
CA THR A 59 10.38 -5.00 -21.64
C THR A 59 10.63 -5.39 -23.11
N LYS A 60 11.63 -4.81 -23.73
CA LYS A 60 11.95 -5.08 -25.15
C LYS A 60 12.48 -6.50 -25.36
N ALA A 61 13.35 -6.98 -24.47
CA ALA A 61 13.91 -8.31 -24.54
C ALA A 61 12.84 -9.41 -24.46
N VAL A 62 11.89 -9.27 -23.54
CA VAL A 62 10.79 -10.23 -23.39
C VAL A 62 9.81 -10.14 -24.56
N GLN A 63 9.51 -8.95 -25.06
CA GLN A 63 8.66 -8.80 -26.24
C GLN A 63 9.30 -9.44 -27.48
N ASN A 64 10.59 -9.28 -27.68
CA ASN A 64 11.33 -9.96 -28.75
C ASN A 64 11.31 -11.50 -28.58
N PHE A 65 11.45 -11.98 -27.35
CA PHE A 65 11.33 -13.39 -27.03
C PHE A 65 9.93 -13.94 -27.36
N ILE A 66 8.88 -13.21 -27.05
CA ILE A 66 7.50 -13.61 -27.38
C ILE A 66 7.30 -13.64 -28.90
N ASN A 67 7.78 -12.64 -29.63
CA ASN A 67 7.72 -12.59 -31.10
C ASN A 67 8.43 -13.81 -31.72
N LYS A 68 9.64 -14.10 -31.29
CA LYS A 68 10.40 -15.24 -31.77
C LYS A 68 9.70 -16.57 -31.49
N THR A 69 9.22 -16.77 -30.26
CA THR A 69 8.50 -17.98 -29.87
C THR A 69 7.20 -18.15 -30.65
N TRP A 70 6.46 -17.07 -30.86
CA TRP A 70 5.23 -17.09 -31.66
C TRP A 70 5.47 -17.49 -33.12
N MET A 71 6.51 -16.91 -33.74
CA MET A 71 6.92 -17.27 -35.09
C MET A 71 7.33 -18.73 -35.21
N GLU A 72 8.10 -19.25 -34.25
CA GLU A 72 8.50 -20.67 -34.21
C GLU A 72 7.33 -21.63 -34.06
N ARG A 73 6.27 -21.24 -33.33
CA ARG A 73 5.10 -22.09 -33.07
C ARG A 73 4.06 -22.07 -34.19
N TYR A 74 3.82 -20.90 -34.79
CA TYR A 74 2.66 -20.67 -35.66
C TYR A 74 3.01 -20.28 -37.08
N ASP A 75 4.29 -20.15 -37.42
CA ASP A 75 4.77 -19.67 -38.73
C ASP A 75 4.13 -18.35 -39.19
N SER A 76 3.71 -17.51 -38.26
CA SER A 76 3.05 -16.24 -38.52
C SER A 76 3.52 -15.17 -37.54
N GLU A 77 3.49 -13.92 -37.95
CA GLU A 77 3.81 -12.80 -37.08
C GLU A 77 2.66 -12.53 -36.09
N ILE A 78 3.00 -12.26 -34.84
CA ILE A 78 2.03 -11.82 -33.85
C ILE A 78 1.58 -10.38 -34.18
N SER A 79 0.27 -10.09 -34.05
CA SER A 79 -0.22 -8.73 -34.19
C SER A 79 0.33 -7.82 -33.09
N GLY A 80 0.63 -6.55 -33.40
CA GLY A 80 1.15 -5.60 -32.41
C GLY A 80 0.19 -5.39 -31.22
N GLN A 81 -1.10 -5.39 -31.47
CA GLN A 81 -2.11 -5.28 -30.41
C GLN A 81 -2.14 -6.51 -29.50
N PHE A 82 -2.03 -7.70 -30.06
CA PHE A 82 -1.99 -8.93 -29.26
C PHE A 82 -0.71 -9.06 -28.45
N LEU A 83 0.44 -8.64 -29.00
CA LEU A 83 1.70 -8.56 -28.25
C LEU A 83 1.59 -7.60 -27.07
N THR A 84 1.00 -6.43 -27.27
CA THR A 84 0.77 -5.46 -26.20
C THR A 84 -0.17 -6.04 -25.12
N PHE A 85 -1.21 -6.74 -25.53
CA PHE A 85 -2.11 -7.44 -24.62
C PHE A 85 -1.37 -8.51 -23.80
N LEU A 86 -0.57 -9.37 -24.44
CA LEU A 86 0.22 -10.40 -23.74
C LEU A 86 1.22 -9.79 -22.77
N TRP A 87 1.90 -8.72 -23.16
CA TRP A 87 2.82 -8.02 -22.28
C TRP A 87 2.10 -7.41 -21.08
N SER A 88 0.98 -6.74 -21.31
CA SER A 88 0.15 -6.20 -20.24
C SER A 88 -0.35 -7.29 -19.29
N ALA A 89 -0.72 -8.46 -19.82
CA ALA A 89 -1.12 -9.61 -19.02
C ALA A 89 0.03 -10.15 -18.16
N ILE A 90 1.23 -10.28 -18.72
CA ILE A 90 2.43 -10.72 -17.99
C ILE A 90 2.74 -9.77 -16.84
N VAL A 91 2.71 -8.46 -17.10
CA VAL A 91 2.99 -7.44 -16.09
C VAL A 91 1.89 -7.41 -15.01
N SER A 92 0.63 -7.47 -15.40
CA SER A 92 -0.51 -7.20 -14.54
C SER A 92 -1.04 -8.41 -13.78
N ILE A 93 -0.73 -9.63 -14.18
CA ILE A 93 -1.13 -10.84 -13.45
C ILE A 93 -0.54 -10.88 -12.03
N PHE A 94 0.54 -10.16 -11.81
CA PHE A 94 1.10 -9.91 -10.49
C PHE A 94 0.06 -9.35 -9.52
N THR A 95 -0.77 -8.43 -9.95
CA THR A 95 -1.79 -7.79 -9.11
C THR A 95 -2.95 -8.75 -8.75
N ILE A 96 -3.30 -9.65 -9.65
CA ILE A 96 -4.27 -10.73 -9.35
C ILE A 96 -3.68 -11.70 -8.33
N GLY A 97 -2.41 -12.07 -8.48
CA GLY A 97 -1.69 -12.84 -7.47
C GLY A 97 -1.68 -12.12 -6.11
N GLY A 98 -1.46 -10.81 -6.10
CA GLY A 98 -1.53 -9.98 -4.91
C GLY A 98 -2.89 -9.98 -4.24
N LEU A 99 -3.98 -9.89 -5.00
CA LEU A 99 -5.34 -9.99 -4.48
C LEU A 99 -5.60 -11.34 -3.80
N VAL A 100 -5.23 -12.43 -4.46
CA VAL A 100 -5.36 -13.79 -3.90
C VAL A 100 -4.51 -13.93 -2.64
N GLY A 101 -3.25 -13.50 -2.68
CA GLY A 101 -2.32 -13.55 -1.54
C GLY A 101 -2.81 -12.75 -0.34
N ALA A 102 -3.30 -11.54 -0.56
CA ALA A 102 -3.87 -10.72 0.50
C ALA A 102 -5.13 -11.34 1.12
N SER A 103 -5.95 -12.00 0.30
CA SER A 103 -7.17 -12.68 0.78
C SER A 103 -6.87 -13.88 1.68
N ILE A 104 -5.80 -14.61 1.43
CA ILE A 104 -5.43 -15.80 2.22
C ILE A 104 -4.42 -15.51 3.34
N GLY A 105 -3.71 -14.37 3.26
CA GLY A 105 -2.60 -14.04 4.17
C GLY A 105 -3.03 -13.99 5.64
N GLY A 106 -4.19 -13.42 5.94
CA GLY A 106 -4.73 -13.36 7.29
C GLY A 106 -5.01 -14.74 7.88
N THR A 107 -5.61 -15.63 7.10
CA THR A 107 -5.91 -17.01 7.51
C THR A 107 -4.63 -17.81 7.74
N LEU A 108 -3.63 -17.65 6.89
CA LEU A 108 -2.32 -18.28 7.05
C LEU A 108 -1.61 -17.77 8.30
N ALA A 109 -1.69 -16.47 8.59
CA ALA A 109 -1.09 -15.87 9.78
C ALA A 109 -1.69 -16.41 11.08
N ILE A 110 -2.99 -16.70 11.10
CA ILE A 110 -3.66 -17.32 12.24
C ILE A 110 -3.25 -18.78 12.38
N ARG A 111 -3.17 -19.53 11.29
CA ARG A 111 -2.89 -20.96 11.32
C ARG A 111 -1.43 -21.31 11.58
N PHE A 112 -0.50 -20.63 10.93
CA PHE A 112 0.94 -20.92 10.97
C PHE A 112 1.75 -19.92 11.80
N GLY A 113 1.11 -18.87 12.31
CA GLY A 113 1.78 -17.74 12.94
C GLY A 113 2.34 -16.74 11.93
N ARG A 114 2.77 -15.60 12.41
CA ARG A 114 3.25 -14.51 11.55
C ARG A 114 4.61 -14.86 10.93
N LYS A 115 5.57 -15.27 11.76
CA LYS A 115 6.89 -15.73 11.30
C LYS A 115 6.77 -16.98 10.42
N GLY A 116 5.97 -17.97 10.83
CA GLY A 116 5.77 -19.20 10.06
C GLY A 116 5.17 -18.92 8.68
N THR A 117 4.22 -18.00 8.58
CA THR A 117 3.63 -17.57 7.31
C THR A 117 4.64 -16.85 6.43
N LEU A 118 5.46 -15.95 6.99
CA LEU A 118 6.52 -15.26 6.24
C LEU A 118 7.55 -16.24 5.67
N LEU A 119 7.95 -17.25 6.45
CA LEU A 119 8.87 -18.29 5.98
C LEU A 119 8.25 -19.16 4.88
N LEU A 120 7.00 -19.60 5.07
CA LEU A 120 6.28 -20.38 4.07
C LEU A 120 6.07 -19.62 2.76
N ASN A 121 5.84 -18.31 2.85
CA ASN A 121 5.62 -17.43 1.71
C ASN A 121 6.82 -17.42 0.72
N ASN A 122 8.03 -17.66 1.20
CA ASN A 122 9.22 -17.71 0.35
C ASN A 122 9.20 -18.85 -0.68
N ILE A 123 8.39 -19.90 -0.47
CA ILE A 123 8.20 -20.97 -1.45
C ILE A 123 7.66 -20.39 -2.76
N PHE A 124 6.71 -19.47 -2.70
CA PHE A 124 6.14 -18.83 -3.89
C PHE A 124 7.18 -17.98 -4.64
N ALA A 125 8.05 -17.27 -3.94
CA ALA A 125 9.14 -16.52 -4.56
C ALA A 125 10.16 -17.43 -5.24
N LEU A 126 10.53 -18.54 -4.62
CA LEU A 126 11.48 -19.51 -5.18
C LEU A 126 10.89 -20.21 -6.42
N LEU A 127 9.63 -20.61 -6.37
CA LEU A 127 8.94 -21.21 -7.52
C LEU A 127 8.80 -20.21 -8.66
N ALA A 128 8.49 -18.96 -8.35
CA ALA A 128 8.40 -17.89 -9.35
C ALA A 128 9.74 -17.68 -10.06
N ALA A 129 10.83 -17.59 -9.31
CA ALA A 129 12.18 -17.48 -9.87
C ALA A 129 12.54 -18.66 -10.77
N PHE A 130 12.20 -19.86 -10.35
CA PHE A 130 12.40 -21.07 -11.14
C PHE A 130 11.65 -21.04 -12.46
N PHE A 131 10.35 -20.74 -12.46
CA PHE A 131 9.54 -20.69 -13.68
C PHE A 131 9.97 -19.59 -14.62
N MET A 132 10.24 -18.39 -14.10
CA MET A 132 10.70 -17.27 -14.94
C MET A 132 12.08 -17.53 -15.55
N GLY A 133 13.00 -18.12 -14.81
CA GLY A 133 14.31 -18.53 -15.33
C GLY A 133 14.23 -19.66 -16.35
N LEU A 134 13.28 -20.58 -16.20
CA LEU A 134 13.07 -21.71 -17.10
C LEU A 134 12.37 -21.30 -18.41
N SER A 135 11.72 -20.17 -18.46
CA SER A 135 10.92 -19.72 -19.61
C SER A 135 11.72 -19.61 -20.91
N TYR A 136 12.93 -19.08 -20.85
CA TYR A 136 13.79 -18.91 -22.01
C TYR A 136 14.35 -20.24 -22.56
N PRO A 137 14.98 -21.12 -21.74
CA PRO A 137 15.49 -22.41 -22.22
C PRO A 137 14.43 -23.31 -22.83
N THR A 138 13.20 -23.26 -22.34
CA THR A 138 12.07 -24.08 -22.83
C THR A 138 11.26 -23.40 -23.93
N SER A 139 11.60 -22.17 -24.30
CA SER A 139 10.86 -21.36 -25.29
C SER A 139 9.35 -21.26 -24.96
N THR A 140 9.02 -21.04 -23.67
CA THR A 140 7.65 -21.02 -23.17
C THR A 140 7.39 -19.72 -22.42
N PHE A 141 6.76 -18.74 -23.07
CA PHE A 141 6.46 -17.45 -22.44
C PHE A 141 5.33 -17.52 -21.41
N GLU A 142 4.50 -18.55 -21.44
CA GLU A 142 3.44 -18.80 -20.44
C GLU A 142 4.01 -19.01 -19.04
N LEU A 143 5.24 -19.49 -18.91
CA LEU A 143 5.92 -19.60 -17.62
C LEU A 143 6.20 -18.25 -16.98
N LEU A 144 6.33 -17.16 -17.76
CA LEU A 144 6.41 -15.80 -17.24
C LEU A 144 5.12 -15.38 -16.57
N ILE A 145 3.97 -15.75 -17.13
CA ILE A 145 2.65 -15.46 -16.55
C ILE A 145 2.50 -16.17 -15.21
N ILE A 146 2.85 -17.46 -15.16
CA ILE A 146 2.81 -18.25 -13.92
C ILE A 146 3.76 -17.67 -12.87
N GLY A 147 4.99 -17.33 -13.28
CA GLY A 147 5.98 -16.74 -12.39
C GLY A 147 5.54 -15.38 -11.84
N ARG A 148 4.95 -14.53 -12.65
CA ARG A 148 4.40 -13.23 -12.22
C ARG A 148 3.22 -13.39 -11.27
N PHE A 149 2.34 -14.35 -11.52
CA PHE A 149 1.26 -14.67 -10.59
C PHE A 149 1.80 -15.12 -9.22
N LEU A 150 2.82 -15.98 -9.21
CA LEU A 150 3.45 -16.45 -7.97
C LEU A 150 4.20 -15.33 -7.23
N THR A 151 4.86 -14.43 -7.92
CA THR A 151 5.47 -13.25 -7.29
C THR A 151 4.41 -12.33 -6.69
N GLY A 152 3.27 -12.19 -7.36
CA GLY A 152 2.12 -11.46 -6.84
C GLY A 152 1.54 -12.11 -5.59
N LEU A 153 1.37 -13.40 -5.59
CA LEU A 153 0.90 -14.18 -4.43
C LEU A 153 1.84 -13.98 -3.22
N ASN A 154 3.14 -14.07 -3.45
CA ASN A 154 4.16 -13.76 -2.45
C ASN A 154 4.04 -12.33 -1.92
N ALA A 155 3.91 -11.36 -2.81
CA ALA A 155 3.79 -9.94 -2.43
C ALA A 155 2.52 -9.67 -1.63
N GLY A 156 1.39 -10.24 -2.02
CA GLY A 156 0.11 -10.06 -1.32
C GLY A 156 0.13 -10.61 0.10
N ILE A 157 0.68 -11.81 0.29
CA ILE A 157 0.88 -12.40 1.62
C ILE A 157 1.87 -11.57 2.43
N GLY A 158 2.98 -11.15 1.84
CA GLY A 158 4.00 -10.35 2.50
C GLY A 158 3.48 -9.00 3.01
N ILE A 159 2.74 -8.28 2.19
CA ILE A 159 2.13 -6.99 2.57
C ILE A 159 1.08 -7.16 3.66
N CYS A 160 0.36 -8.27 3.67
CA CYS A 160 -0.64 -8.56 4.70
C CYS A 160 0.01 -8.92 6.06
N VAL A 161 0.99 -9.80 6.04
CA VAL A 161 1.51 -10.45 7.26
C VAL A 161 2.71 -9.73 7.85
N GLN A 162 3.60 -9.17 7.03
CA GLN A 162 4.81 -8.53 7.54
C GLN A 162 4.53 -7.27 8.38
N PRO A 163 3.64 -6.33 7.99
CA PRO A 163 3.31 -5.21 8.87
C PRO A 163 2.65 -5.66 10.18
N LEU A 164 1.86 -6.72 10.13
CA LEU A 164 1.26 -7.32 11.32
C LEU A 164 2.34 -7.86 12.27
N TYR A 165 3.31 -8.60 11.75
CA TYR A 165 4.45 -9.09 12.52
C TYR A 165 5.26 -7.95 13.14
N LEU A 166 5.58 -6.91 12.36
CA LEU A 166 6.32 -5.75 12.86
C LEU A 166 5.56 -5.00 13.97
N GLY A 167 4.26 -4.80 13.80
CA GLY A 167 3.43 -4.14 14.79
C GLY A 167 3.32 -4.93 16.10
N GLU A 168 3.38 -6.25 16.02
CA GLU A 168 3.28 -7.15 17.18
C GLU A 168 4.62 -7.36 17.90
N ILE A 169 5.76 -7.31 17.22
CA ILE A 169 7.07 -7.41 17.86
C ILE A 169 7.58 -6.08 18.39
N ALA A 170 7.09 -4.96 17.88
CA ALA A 170 7.51 -3.63 18.31
C ALA A 170 6.85 -3.22 19.62
N PRO A 171 7.61 -2.56 20.54
CA PRO A 171 7.02 -1.93 21.70
C PRO A 171 6.03 -0.83 21.30
N ARG A 172 5.04 -0.57 22.13
CA ARG A 172 4.00 0.43 21.87
C ARG A 172 4.54 1.79 21.43
N ALA A 173 5.61 2.26 22.07
CA ALA A 173 6.24 3.54 21.77
C ALA A 173 6.94 3.57 20.39
N LEU A 174 7.34 2.42 19.85
CA LEU A 174 8.11 2.31 18.61
C LEU A 174 7.29 1.82 17.41
N ARG A 175 6.00 1.51 17.59
CA ARG A 175 5.15 0.97 16.50
C ARG A 175 5.08 1.90 15.29
N GLY A 176 4.97 3.20 15.50
CA GLY A 176 4.96 4.18 14.42
C GLY A 176 6.27 4.19 13.62
N ALA A 177 7.40 4.15 14.29
CA ALA A 177 8.71 4.08 13.63
C ALA A 177 8.90 2.77 12.85
N MET A 178 8.42 1.65 13.37
CA MET A 178 8.47 0.36 12.67
C MET A 178 7.55 0.34 11.45
N ALA A 179 6.39 0.97 11.53
CA ALA A 179 5.49 1.13 10.38
C ALA A 179 6.12 1.95 9.24
N MET A 180 6.88 3.00 9.57
CA MET A 180 7.69 3.74 8.57
C MET A 180 8.73 2.84 7.90
N GLY A 181 9.33 1.91 8.64
CA GLY A 181 10.26 0.91 8.09
C GLY A 181 9.64 0.10 6.94
N THR A 182 8.37 -0.26 7.02
CA THR A 182 7.64 -0.94 5.94
C THR A 182 7.69 -0.14 4.63
N SER A 183 7.35 1.14 4.68
CA SER A 183 7.38 2.02 3.50
C SER A 183 8.79 2.20 2.94
N ILE A 184 9.79 2.35 3.80
CA ILE A 184 11.20 2.47 3.41
C ILE A 184 11.66 1.21 2.65
N PHE A 185 11.28 0.02 3.09
CA PHE A 185 11.65 -1.23 2.41
C PHE A 185 10.90 -1.42 1.08
N ILE A 186 9.65 -0.98 0.96
CA ILE A 186 8.94 -0.97 -0.33
C ILE A 186 9.69 -0.10 -1.34
N THR A 187 9.98 1.14 -0.98
CA THR A 187 10.65 2.09 -1.87
C THR A 187 12.10 1.71 -2.14
N GLY A 188 12.79 1.16 -1.13
CA GLY A 188 14.12 0.58 -1.28
C GLY A 188 14.14 -0.61 -2.24
N GLY A 189 13.10 -1.44 -2.22
CA GLY A 189 12.93 -2.55 -3.17
C GLY A 189 12.72 -2.06 -4.61
N ILE A 190 11.88 -1.03 -4.80
CA ILE A 190 11.65 -0.40 -6.10
C ILE A 190 12.99 0.14 -6.66
N LEU A 191 13.71 0.92 -5.87
CA LEU A 191 14.99 1.49 -6.28
C LEU A 191 16.03 0.40 -6.60
N THR A 192 16.13 -0.63 -5.76
CA THR A 192 17.07 -1.75 -5.96
C THR A 192 16.77 -2.50 -7.25
N GLY A 193 15.50 -2.77 -7.55
CA GLY A 193 15.10 -3.40 -8.81
C GLY A 193 15.46 -2.57 -10.03
N GLN A 194 15.30 -1.26 -9.95
CA GLN A 194 15.68 -0.34 -11.03
C GLN A 194 17.19 -0.26 -11.22
N VAL A 195 17.97 -0.24 -10.14
CA VAL A 195 19.45 -0.23 -10.21
C VAL A 195 19.98 -1.53 -10.80
N ILE A 196 19.46 -2.67 -10.38
CA ILE A 196 19.88 -3.98 -10.94
C ILE A 196 19.49 -4.11 -12.42
N GLY A 197 18.43 -3.46 -12.83
CA GLY A 197 18.00 -3.37 -14.24
C GLY A 197 18.83 -2.44 -15.12
N LEU A 198 19.88 -1.80 -14.61
CA LEU A 198 20.82 -1.02 -15.43
C LEU A 198 21.64 -1.91 -16.37
N ASN A 199 21.99 -1.39 -17.54
CA ASN A 199 22.77 -2.11 -18.56
C ASN A 199 24.15 -2.54 -18.06
N GLU A 200 24.72 -1.83 -17.11
CA GLU A 200 26.01 -2.16 -16.47
C GLU A 200 25.93 -3.37 -15.52
N LEU A 201 24.72 -3.76 -15.13
CA LEU A 201 24.46 -4.90 -14.25
C LEU A 201 23.74 -6.02 -15.01
N LEU A 202 22.44 -6.20 -14.81
CA LEU A 202 21.63 -7.27 -15.41
C LEU A 202 20.63 -6.75 -16.46
N GLY A 203 20.71 -5.50 -16.87
CA GLY A 203 19.78 -4.87 -17.81
C GLY A 203 20.03 -5.19 -19.28
N LYS A 204 21.06 -5.95 -19.62
CA LYS A 204 21.34 -6.41 -20.99
C LYS A 204 20.28 -7.40 -21.46
N GLU A 205 20.00 -7.41 -22.76
CA GLU A 205 19.01 -8.30 -23.36
C GLU A 205 19.29 -9.79 -23.06
N GLU A 206 20.56 -10.18 -23.02
CA GLU A 206 20.98 -11.56 -22.74
C GLU A 206 20.68 -12.04 -21.32
N TYR A 207 20.54 -11.13 -20.36
CA TYR A 207 20.44 -11.43 -18.94
C TYR A 207 19.02 -11.34 -18.36
N TRP A 208 18.01 -11.09 -19.19
CA TRP A 208 16.65 -10.93 -18.65
C TRP A 208 16.12 -12.17 -17.90
N PRO A 209 16.43 -13.44 -18.26
CA PRO A 209 15.99 -14.57 -17.46
C PRO A 209 16.64 -14.60 -16.07
N ILE A 210 17.92 -14.22 -16.00
CA ILE A 210 18.65 -14.11 -14.74
C ILE A 210 18.08 -12.95 -13.91
N LEU A 211 17.81 -11.81 -14.53
CA LEU A 211 17.25 -10.64 -13.87
C LEU A 211 15.92 -10.96 -13.19
N LEU A 212 14.99 -11.61 -13.88
CA LEU A 212 13.71 -12.01 -13.31
C LEU A 212 13.85 -13.10 -12.24
N SER A 213 14.86 -13.95 -12.34
CA SER A 213 15.15 -14.99 -11.34
C SER A 213 15.80 -14.45 -10.06
N THR A 214 16.33 -13.23 -10.06
CA THR A 214 16.95 -12.63 -8.85
C THR A 214 15.96 -12.41 -7.72
N THR A 215 14.68 -12.54 -7.96
CA THR A 215 13.63 -12.52 -6.90
C THR A 215 13.83 -13.64 -5.86
N CYS A 216 14.60 -14.69 -6.16
CA CYS A 216 14.96 -15.72 -5.18
C CYS A 216 15.94 -15.21 -4.10
N ILE A 217 16.72 -14.18 -4.36
CA ILE A 217 17.77 -13.70 -3.43
C ILE A 217 17.18 -13.16 -2.12
N PRO A 218 16.22 -12.21 -2.13
CA PRO A 218 15.58 -11.78 -0.88
C PRO A 218 14.88 -12.91 -0.14
N ALA A 219 14.27 -13.85 -0.86
CA ALA A 219 13.61 -15.02 -0.29
C ALA A 219 14.61 -15.92 0.44
N LEU A 220 15.76 -16.21 -0.16
CA LEU A 220 16.82 -17.01 0.47
C LEU A 220 17.41 -16.31 1.68
N LEU A 221 17.64 -15.00 1.61
CA LEU A 221 18.12 -14.21 2.75
C LEU A 221 17.15 -14.29 3.93
N GLN A 222 15.87 -14.16 3.69
CA GLN A 222 14.86 -14.28 4.74
C GLN A 222 14.80 -15.70 5.32
N LEU A 223 14.88 -16.73 4.50
CA LEU A 223 14.89 -18.12 4.95
C LEU A 223 16.09 -18.47 5.83
N VAL A 224 17.23 -17.81 5.61
CA VAL A 224 18.45 -18.02 6.42
C VAL A 224 18.39 -17.22 7.73
N ILE A 225 17.90 -15.98 7.70
CA ILE A 225 18.04 -15.03 8.80
C ILE A 225 16.82 -15.05 9.74
N LEU A 226 15.61 -15.06 9.19
CA LEU A 226 14.38 -14.94 10.02
C LEU A 226 14.19 -16.09 11.03
N PRO A 227 14.60 -17.34 10.78
CA PRO A 227 14.47 -18.42 11.77
C PRO A 227 15.19 -18.18 13.10
N TRP A 228 16.20 -17.31 13.12
CA TRP A 228 16.95 -16.94 14.34
C TRP A 228 16.16 -16.01 15.28
N PHE A 229 15.05 -15.45 14.82
CA PHE A 229 14.21 -14.53 15.58
C PHE A 229 12.93 -15.18 16.03
N PRO A 230 12.33 -14.70 17.14
CA PRO A 230 11.13 -15.33 17.69
C PRO A 230 9.88 -15.05 16.86
N GLU A 231 8.86 -15.88 17.07
CA GLU A 231 7.50 -15.62 16.61
C GLU A 231 6.92 -14.39 17.33
N SER A 232 5.84 -13.82 16.79
CA SER A 232 5.12 -12.72 17.44
C SER A 232 4.72 -13.07 18.86
N PRO A 233 5.17 -12.31 19.88
CA PRO A 233 4.78 -12.57 21.26
C PRO A 233 3.27 -12.49 21.49
N ARG A 234 2.61 -11.57 20.78
CA ARG A 234 1.16 -11.37 20.85
C ARG A 234 0.38 -12.56 20.30
N TYR A 235 0.83 -13.13 19.19
CA TYR A 235 0.29 -14.36 18.63
C TYR A 235 0.44 -15.54 19.60
N LEU A 236 1.61 -15.69 20.21
CA LEU A 236 1.88 -16.76 21.15
C LEU A 236 1.01 -16.67 22.41
N LEU A 237 0.79 -15.47 22.93
CA LEU A 237 -0.02 -15.27 24.13
C LEU A 237 -1.52 -15.34 23.85
N ILE A 238 -2.01 -14.61 22.85
CA ILE A 238 -3.45 -14.43 22.61
C ILE A 238 -4.03 -15.59 21.79
N ASP A 239 -3.42 -15.91 20.67
CA ASP A 239 -3.95 -16.92 19.74
C ASP A 239 -3.61 -18.36 20.16
N ARG A 240 -2.41 -18.59 20.69
CA ARG A 240 -1.96 -19.92 21.15
C ARG A 240 -2.09 -20.17 22.64
N GLY A 241 -2.13 -19.12 23.45
CA GLY A 241 -2.20 -19.23 24.90
C GLY A 241 -0.90 -19.77 25.55
N ASP A 242 0.22 -19.72 24.85
CA ASP A 242 1.53 -20.17 25.35
C ASP A 242 2.29 -19.02 26.01
N ASP A 243 2.08 -18.83 27.29
CA ASP A 243 2.72 -17.77 28.10
C ASP A 243 4.25 -17.93 28.18
N LEU A 244 4.73 -19.17 28.23
CA LEU A 244 6.17 -19.44 28.33
C LEU A 244 6.90 -19.07 27.05
N ALA A 245 6.34 -19.42 25.88
CA ALA A 245 6.88 -19.03 24.60
C ALA A 245 6.83 -17.51 24.39
N CYS A 246 5.75 -16.85 24.84
CA CYS A 246 5.62 -15.40 24.85
C CYS A 246 6.73 -14.72 25.65
N LYS A 247 7.01 -15.19 26.86
CA LYS A 247 8.11 -14.66 27.70
C LYS A 247 9.47 -14.83 27.05
N ARG A 248 9.74 -15.97 26.43
CA ARG A 248 11.01 -16.21 25.71
C ARG A 248 11.15 -15.25 24.53
N ALA A 249 10.10 -15.06 23.77
CA ALA A 249 10.09 -14.15 22.63
C ALA A 249 10.33 -12.70 23.07
N LEU A 250 9.64 -12.22 24.10
CA LEU A 250 9.83 -10.89 24.67
C LEU A 250 11.24 -10.68 25.23
N THR A 251 11.78 -11.67 25.92
CA THR A 251 13.16 -11.62 26.45
C THR A 251 14.18 -11.54 25.32
N GLN A 252 13.98 -12.28 24.24
CA GLN A 252 14.88 -12.26 23.08
C GLN A 252 14.82 -10.91 22.34
N LEU A 253 13.64 -10.30 22.22
CA LEU A 253 13.44 -9.04 21.49
C LEU A 253 13.86 -7.81 22.32
N HIS A 254 13.54 -7.78 23.61
CA HIS A 254 13.64 -6.56 24.44
C HIS A 254 14.61 -6.67 25.62
N GLY A 255 15.11 -7.87 25.92
CA GLY A 255 15.93 -8.17 27.08
C GLY A 255 15.11 -8.55 28.32
N ALA A 256 15.78 -9.20 29.28
CA ALA A 256 15.11 -9.79 30.46
C ALA A 256 14.43 -8.77 31.39
N ASP A 257 14.92 -7.54 31.43
CA ASP A 257 14.49 -6.53 32.41
C ASP A 257 13.42 -5.57 31.87
N ASN A 258 13.12 -5.58 30.57
CA ASN A 258 12.35 -4.53 29.90
C ASN A 258 10.98 -4.98 29.36
N TYR A 259 10.60 -6.25 29.45
CA TYR A 259 9.42 -6.78 28.77
C TYR A 259 8.12 -6.78 29.60
N HIS A 260 8.20 -6.53 30.91
CA HIS A 260 7.04 -6.68 31.82
C HIS A 260 5.87 -5.76 31.44
N GLY A 261 6.15 -4.52 31.06
CA GLY A 261 5.12 -3.58 30.62
C GLY A 261 4.40 -4.01 29.35
N GLU A 262 5.14 -4.50 28.38
CA GLU A 262 4.56 -5.00 27.12
C GLU A 262 3.69 -6.24 27.35
N ARG A 263 4.09 -7.12 28.26
CA ARG A 263 3.30 -8.29 28.62
C ARG A 263 2.00 -7.93 29.33
N GLU A 264 2.02 -6.95 30.24
CA GLU A 264 0.80 -6.45 30.89
C GLU A 264 -0.16 -5.83 29.88
N ASP A 265 0.34 -5.03 28.93
CA ASP A 265 -0.48 -4.44 27.87
C ASP A 265 -1.13 -5.52 27.00
N MET A 266 -0.40 -6.58 26.66
CA MET A 266 -0.94 -7.72 25.91
C MET A 266 -1.99 -8.50 26.70
N GLU A 267 -1.83 -8.67 28.00
CA GLU A 267 -2.81 -9.35 28.84
C GLU A 267 -4.09 -8.51 28.98
N ARG A 268 -3.97 -7.20 29.16
CA ARG A 268 -5.12 -6.27 29.13
C ARG A 268 -5.87 -6.34 27.80
N GLU A 269 -5.15 -6.39 26.70
CA GLU A 269 -5.73 -6.54 25.36
C GLU A 269 -6.44 -7.88 25.19
N ARG A 270 -5.84 -8.98 25.66
CA ARG A 270 -6.47 -10.31 25.67
C ARG A 270 -7.80 -10.32 26.41
N VAL A 271 -7.85 -9.70 27.57
CA VAL A 271 -9.07 -9.60 28.39
C VAL A 271 -10.11 -8.70 27.69
N SER A 272 -9.70 -7.57 27.13
CA SER A 272 -10.61 -6.64 26.46
C SER A 272 -11.15 -7.17 25.13
N ALA A 273 -10.39 -7.98 24.42
CA ALA A 273 -10.80 -8.61 23.16
C ALA A 273 -11.72 -9.83 23.34
N ALA A 274 -11.79 -10.38 24.58
CA ALA A 274 -12.68 -11.49 24.87
C ALA A 274 -14.15 -11.06 24.74
N GLY A 275 -14.83 -11.56 23.70
CA GLY A 275 -16.25 -11.28 23.45
C GLY A 275 -16.55 -10.25 22.37
N ILE A 276 -15.54 -9.59 21.78
CA ILE A 276 -15.73 -8.67 20.66
C ILE A 276 -15.55 -9.43 19.35
N LYS A 277 -16.62 -9.52 18.54
CA LYS A 277 -16.54 -10.09 17.18
C LYS A 277 -16.23 -9.00 16.18
N PRO A 278 -15.17 -9.14 15.34
CA PRO A 278 -14.91 -8.21 14.24
C PRO A 278 -16.06 -8.26 13.24
N LYS A 279 -16.41 -7.11 12.66
CA LYS A 279 -17.38 -7.04 11.56
C LYS A 279 -16.82 -7.70 10.32
N LYS A 280 -17.71 -8.37 9.56
CA LYS A 280 -17.36 -8.95 8.25
C LYS A 280 -17.48 -7.88 7.15
N PRO A 281 -16.77 -8.00 6.02
CA PRO A 281 -16.82 -6.98 4.95
C PRO A 281 -18.23 -6.68 4.45
N TRP A 282 -19.10 -7.68 4.29
CA TRP A 282 -20.47 -7.47 3.82
C TRP A 282 -21.37 -6.74 4.83
N GLU A 283 -21.06 -6.81 6.13
CA GLU A 283 -21.77 -6.05 7.16
C GLU A 283 -21.52 -4.54 7.03
N LEU A 284 -20.36 -4.13 6.53
CA LEU A 284 -20.08 -2.72 6.25
C LEU A 284 -20.96 -2.16 5.12
N PHE A 285 -21.27 -2.96 4.10
CA PHE A 285 -22.13 -2.55 2.99
C PHE A 285 -23.60 -2.40 3.39
N THR A 286 -24.03 -3.13 4.41
CA THR A 286 -25.42 -3.07 4.93
C THR A 286 -25.63 -1.99 5.98
N ASP A 287 -24.55 -1.53 6.61
CA ASP A 287 -24.60 -0.49 7.66
C ASP A 287 -24.70 0.91 7.07
N ARG A 288 -25.89 1.48 7.09
CA ARG A 288 -26.15 2.83 6.56
C ARG A 288 -25.39 3.93 7.32
N SER A 289 -25.01 3.71 8.58
CA SER A 289 -24.28 4.70 9.38
C SER A 289 -22.85 4.90 8.91
N LEU A 290 -22.25 3.89 8.27
CA LEU A 290 -20.87 3.89 7.78
C LEU A 290 -20.73 4.08 6.28
N ARG A 291 -21.83 4.36 5.58
CA ARG A 291 -21.82 4.45 4.10
C ARG A 291 -20.84 5.45 3.52
N TRP A 292 -20.71 6.62 4.14
CA TRP A 292 -19.80 7.66 3.66
C TRP A 292 -18.34 7.32 3.93
N GLN A 293 -18.05 6.73 5.09
CA GLN A 293 -16.72 6.24 5.42
C GLN A 293 -16.30 5.11 4.47
N LEU A 294 -17.19 4.17 4.21
CA LEU A 294 -16.92 3.06 3.27
C LEU A 294 -16.71 3.56 1.84
N LEU A 295 -17.56 4.47 1.36
CA LEU A 295 -17.41 5.09 0.04
C LEU A 295 -16.08 5.84 -0.07
N THR A 296 -15.68 6.58 0.97
CA THR A 296 -14.40 7.27 1.03
C THR A 296 -13.23 6.30 0.90
N VAL A 297 -13.24 5.19 1.64
CA VAL A 297 -12.18 4.18 1.57
C VAL A 297 -12.11 3.53 0.19
N ILE A 298 -13.24 3.19 -0.41
CA ILE A 298 -13.29 2.63 -1.76
C ILE A 298 -12.72 3.61 -2.78
N LEU A 299 -13.15 4.87 -2.75
CA LEU A 299 -12.69 5.89 -3.69
C LEU A 299 -11.20 6.20 -3.53
N LEU A 300 -10.71 6.32 -2.31
CA LEU A 300 -9.29 6.61 -2.04
C LEU A 300 -8.38 5.46 -2.46
N ASN A 301 -8.76 4.21 -2.19
CA ASN A 301 -7.98 3.04 -2.62
C ASN A 301 -8.02 2.85 -4.14
N SER A 302 -9.15 3.10 -4.78
CA SER A 302 -9.24 3.11 -6.24
C SER A 302 -8.36 4.19 -6.85
N ALA A 303 -8.43 5.40 -6.34
CA ALA A 303 -7.67 6.54 -6.82
C ALA A 303 -6.17 6.40 -6.62
N GLN A 304 -5.74 5.74 -5.54
CA GLN A 304 -4.33 5.48 -5.25
C GLN A 304 -3.64 4.68 -6.37
N GLN A 305 -4.38 3.85 -7.07
CA GLN A 305 -3.86 3.11 -8.22
C GLN A 305 -4.22 3.74 -9.55
N LEU A 306 -5.45 4.23 -9.71
CA LEU A 306 -5.92 4.83 -10.96
C LEU A 306 -5.30 6.20 -11.26
N ASN A 307 -4.59 6.81 -10.33
CA ASN A 307 -3.81 8.02 -10.57
C ASN A 307 -2.57 7.78 -11.45
N GLY A 308 -2.22 6.53 -11.71
CA GLY A 308 -1.15 6.14 -12.63
C GLY A 308 0.23 5.98 -12.03
N ILE A 309 0.42 6.12 -10.73
CA ILE A 309 1.74 6.05 -10.10
C ILE A 309 2.45 4.71 -10.35
N ASN A 310 1.76 3.59 -10.13
CA ASN A 310 2.35 2.27 -10.34
C ASN A 310 2.47 1.91 -11.84
N ALA A 311 1.67 2.54 -12.70
CA ALA A 311 1.84 2.42 -14.13
C ALA A 311 3.19 2.98 -14.59
N ILE A 312 3.69 4.04 -13.96
CA ILE A 312 5.04 4.57 -14.22
C ILE A 312 6.10 3.53 -13.87
N TYR A 313 5.97 2.82 -12.76
CA TYR A 313 6.94 1.79 -12.36
C TYR A 313 6.88 0.55 -13.23
N PHE A 314 5.70 0.12 -13.65
CA PHE A 314 5.54 -1.02 -14.55
C PHE A 314 6.02 -0.74 -15.96
N TYR A 315 5.76 0.47 -16.45
CA TYR A 315 5.92 0.84 -17.86
C TYR A 315 6.78 2.11 -18.03
N ALA A 316 7.80 2.27 -17.20
CA ALA A 316 8.69 3.43 -17.29
C ALA A 316 9.33 3.56 -18.68
N ASP A 317 9.64 2.46 -19.35
CA ASP A 317 10.14 2.45 -20.71
C ASP A 317 9.17 3.13 -21.69
N TYR A 318 7.88 2.82 -21.59
CA TYR A 318 6.84 3.47 -22.42
C TYR A 318 6.72 4.98 -22.14
N VAL A 319 6.71 5.35 -20.85
CA VAL A 319 6.57 6.76 -20.43
C VAL A 319 7.75 7.60 -20.91
N PHE A 320 8.97 7.15 -20.68
CA PHE A 320 10.17 7.91 -21.05
C PHE A 320 10.46 7.85 -22.55
N SER A 321 10.13 6.77 -23.25
CA SER A 321 10.19 6.72 -24.71
C SER A 321 9.23 7.72 -25.33
N GLN A 322 8.00 7.79 -24.85
CA GLN A 322 7.00 8.78 -25.30
C GLN A 322 7.43 10.22 -25.00
N SER A 323 8.16 10.43 -23.91
CA SER A 323 8.71 11.73 -23.52
C SER A 323 9.89 12.19 -24.40
N GLY A 324 10.41 11.32 -25.28
CA GLY A 324 11.54 11.63 -26.15
C GLY A 324 12.92 11.46 -25.50
N ILE A 325 13.01 10.81 -24.37
CA ILE A 325 14.29 10.49 -23.72
C ILE A 325 15.07 9.48 -24.60
N PRO A 326 16.37 9.69 -24.85
CA PRO A 326 17.19 8.74 -25.60
C PRO A 326 17.16 7.34 -24.95
N PRO A 327 17.04 6.25 -25.75
CA PRO A 327 16.90 4.89 -25.22
C PRO A 327 18.02 4.44 -24.27
N ASP A 328 19.23 4.93 -24.47
CA ASP A 328 20.40 4.64 -23.61
C ASP A 328 20.30 5.31 -22.22
N LYS A 329 19.52 6.37 -22.07
CA LYS A 329 19.33 7.12 -20.83
C LYS A 329 18.05 6.75 -20.06
N ILE A 330 17.12 6.02 -20.67
CA ILE A 330 15.86 5.60 -20.02
C ILE A 330 16.09 4.82 -18.71
N PRO A 331 17.03 3.85 -18.63
CA PRO A 331 17.28 3.16 -17.35
C PRO A 331 17.69 4.10 -16.22
N TYR A 332 18.45 5.13 -16.50
CA TYR A 332 18.87 6.13 -15.50
C TYR A 332 17.71 7.03 -15.06
N ALA A 333 16.85 7.43 -15.98
CA ALA A 333 15.62 8.16 -15.67
C ALA A 333 14.70 7.32 -14.77
N THR A 334 14.58 6.04 -15.04
CA THR A 334 13.82 5.09 -14.23
C THR A 334 14.39 4.98 -12.80
N VAL A 335 15.71 4.90 -12.64
CA VAL A 335 16.36 4.95 -11.31
C VAL A 335 16.03 6.26 -10.58
N GLY A 336 15.95 7.37 -11.28
CA GLY A 336 15.52 8.65 -10.72
C GLY A 336 14.12 8.60 -10.12
N THR A 337 13.18 7.87 -10.71
CA THR A 337 11.83 7.68 -10.15
C THR A 337 11.85 6.96 -8.81
N GLY A 338 12.65 5.92 -8.69
CA GLY A 338 12.84 5.19 -7.43
C GLY A 338 13.50 6.04 -6.35
N ALA A 339 14.48 6.86 -6.71
CA ALA A 339 15.12 7.80 -5.78
C ALA A 339 14.13 8.85 -5.25
N CYS A 340 13.26 9.37 -6.10
CA CYS A 340 12.18 10.28 -5.69
C CYS A 340 11.21 9.62 -4.71
N GLU A 341 10.83 8.38 -4.95
CA GLU A 341 9.94 7.62 -4.08
C GLU A 341 10.59 7.40 -2.69
N CYS A 342 11.86 7.00 -2.65
CA CYS A 342 12.61 6.86 -1.39
C CYS A 342 12.66 8.18 -0.60
N LEU A 343 12.89 9.30 -1.26
CA LEU A 343 12.94 10.62 -0.65
C LEU A 343 11.60 10.98 0.00
N THR A 344 10.49 10.74 -0.69
CA THR A 344 9.15 11.02 -0.16
C THR A 344 8.74 10.09 0.95
N ALA A 345 9.13 8.82 0.93
CA ALA A 345 8.90 7.91 2.04
C ALA A 345 9.54 8.38 3.34
N LEU A 346 10.73 9.01 3.26
CA LEU A 346 11.42 9.59 4.41
C LEU A 346 10.76 10.88 4.92
N THR A 347 10.19 11.70 4.03
CA THR A 347 9.64 13.02 4.38
C THR A 347 8.17 13.01 4.77
N CYS A 348 7.37 12.10 4.22
CA CYS A 348 5.91 12.04 4.46
C CYS A 348 5.58 11.87 5.95
N GLY A 349 6.28 10.99 6.65
CA GLY A 349 6.09 10.75 8.07
C GLY A 349 6.29 11.98 8.96
N LEU A 350 7.13 12.91 8.53
CA LEU A 350 7.39 14.15 9.25
C LEU A 350 6.27 15.20 9.04
N LEU A 351 5.66 15.22 7.87
CA LEU A 351 4.68 16.23 7.50
C LEU A 351 3.25 15.91 7.97
N ILE A 352 2.92 14.63 8.10
CA ILE A 352 1.55 14.20 8.39
C ILE A 352 1.05 14.65 9.76
N GLU A 353 1.93 14.70 10.75
CA GLU A 353 1.59 15.14 12.11
C GLU A 353 1.45 16.67 12.21
N SER A 354 2.14 17.43 11.37
CA SER A 354 2.11 18.88 11.39
C SER A 354 0.96 19.48 10.58
N LEU A 355 0.72 18.98 9.37
CA LEU A 355 -0.24 19.55 8.42
C LEU A 355 -1.65 18.94 8.47
N GLY A 356 -1.78 17.73 9.02
CA GLY A 356 -3.04 17.00 9.02
C GLY A 356 -3.30 16.21 7.73
N ARG A 357 -4.34 15.37 7.75
CA ARG A 357 -4.58 14.37 6.70
C ARG A 357 -5.26 14.97 5.47
N ARG A 358 -6.30 15.76 5.71
CA ARG A 358 -7.09 16.37 4.62
C ARG A 358 -6.27 17.33 3.76
N VAL A 359 -5.47 18.18 4.38
CA VAL A 359 -4.62 19.15 3.68
C VAL A 359 -3.58 18.44 2.81
N LEU A 360 -2.91 17.40 3.33
CA LEU A 360 -1.90 16.65 2.60
C LEU A 360 -2.48 15.92 1.39
N ILE A 361 -3.63 15.27 1.55
CA ILE A 361 -4.21 14.46 0.46
C ILE A 361 -4.80 15.36 -0.64
N ILE A 362 -5.47 16.45 -0.29
CA ILE A 362 -5.96 17.42 -1.27
C ILE A 362 -4.80 18.10 -1.99
N GLY A 363 -3.80 18.55 -1.24
CA GLY A 363 -2.61 19.16 -1.79
C GLY A 363 -1.84 18.22 -2.72
N GLY A 364 -1.67 16.98 -2.33
CA GLY A 364 -1.01 15.95 -3.13
C GLY A 364 -1.72 15.71 -4.46
N TYR A 365 -3.03 15.48 -4.45
CA TYR A 365 -3.80 15.27 -5.69
C TYR A 365 -3.86 16.54 -6.57
N THR A 366 -3.95 17.71 -5.98
CA THR A 366 -3.91 18.98 -6.73
C THR A 366 -2.56 19.19 -7.42
N LEU A 367 -1.45 18.92 -6.73
CA LEU A 367 -0.12 18.98 -7.33
C LEU A 367 0.07 17.92 -8.42
N MET A 368 -0.41 16.70 -8.21
CA MET A 368 -0.39 15.66 -9.25
C MET A 368 -1.15 16.10 -10.50
N ALA A 369 -2.32 16.71 -10.35
CA ALA A 369 -3.09 17.26 -11.45
C ALA A 369 -2.31 18.35 -12.20
N LEU A 370 -1.67 19.27 -11.47
CA LEU A 370 -0.81 20.31 -12.06
C LEU A 370 0.35 19.69 -12.87
N TRP A 371 1.02 18.68 -12.32
CA TRP A 371 2.13 18.02 -13.03
C TRP A 371 1.67 17.21 -14.24
N CYS A 372 0.45 16.66 -14.23
CA CYS A 372 -0.15 16.05 -15.43
C CYS A 372 -0.33 17.08 -16.55
N ILE A 373 -0.78 18.29 -16.23
CA ILE A 373 -0.91 19.40 -17.19
C ILE A 373 0.48 19.78 -17.72
N CYS A 374 1.44 20.01 -16.86
CA CYS A 374 2.81 20.36 -17.23
C CYS A 374 3.45 19.30 -18.12
N PHE A 375 3.27 18.04 -17.78
CA PHE A 375 3.77 16.91 -18.58
C PHE A 375 3.14 16.87 -19.96
N THR A 376 1.84 17.08 -20.09
CA THR A 376 1.15 17.14 -21.38
C THR A 376 1.67 18.30 -22.23
N VAL A 377 1.86 19.48 -21.65
CA VAL A 377 2.42 20.65 -22.34
C VAL A 377 3.85 20.35 -22.85
N THR A 378 4.69 19.77 -22.01
CA THR A 378 6.07 19.44 -22.41
C THR A 378 6.12 18.35 -23.48
N LEU A 379 5.24 17.36 -23.44
CA LEU A 379 5.12 16.37 -24.52
C LEU A 379 4.71 16.99 -25.86
N THR A 380 3.80 17.96 -25.83
CA THR A 380 3.35 18.66 -27.04
C THR A 380 4.49 19.42 -27.71
N PHE A 381 5.39 20.01 -26.93
CA PHE A 381 6.51 20.81 -27.42
C PHE A 381 7.87 20.08 -27.37
N GLN A 382 7.89 18.76 -27.26
CA GLN A 382 9.14 18.00 -27.06
C GLN A 382 10.15 18.14 -28.22
N GLU A 383 9.71 18.42 -29.45
CA GLU A 383 10.58 18.58 -30.62
C GLU A 383 11.13 20.00 -30.75
N SER A 384 10.63 20.97 -29.97
CA SER A 384 11.01 22.38 -30.08
C SER A 384 12.46 22.65 -29.69
N ASN A 385 12.95 21.95 -28.64
CA ASN A 385 14.31 22.10 -28.14
C ASN A 385 14.83 20.76 -27.60
N PRO A 386 16.14 20.48 -27.63
CA PRO A 386 16.73 19.23 -27.16
C PRO A 386 16.57 19.01 -25.63
N TRP A 387 16.32 20.06 -24.84
CA TRP A 387 16.18 19.97 -23.39
C TRP A 387 14.73 19.68 -22.93
N VAL A 388 13.72 19.85 -23.78
CA VAL A 388 12.31 19.65 -23.41
C VAL A 388 11.99 18.23 -22.95
N PRO A 389 12.54 17.13 -23.54
CA PRO A 389 12.36 15.79 -23.00
C PRO A 389 12.79 15.64 -21.54
N TYR A 390 13.87 16.29 -21.14
CA TYR A 390 14.32 16.28 -19.74
C TYR A 390 13.40 17.07 -18.81
N LEU A 391 12.73 18.11 -19.31
CA LEU A 391 11.69 18.81 -18.56
C LEU A 391 10.47 17.90 -18.33
N SER A 392 10.08 17.11 -19.32
CA SER A 392 9.04 16.07 -19.18
C SER A 392 9.42 15.04 -18.11
N MET A 393 10.67 14.59 -18.09
CA MET A 393 11.20 13.71 -17.06
C MET A 393 11.08 14.34 -15.67
N MET A 394 11.42 15.62 -15.53
CA MET A 394 11.28 16.35 -14.27
C MET A 394 9.82 16.47 -13.81
N CYS A 395 8.87 16.60 -14.75
CA CYS A 395 7.44 16.58 -14.45
C CYS A 395 7.00 15.22 -13.88
N VAL A 396 7.51 14.12 -14.41
CA VAL A 396 7.26 12.78 -13.87
C VAL A 396 7.81 12.65 -12.44
N PHE A 397 9.02 13.14 -12.20
CA PHE A 397 9.62 13.12 -10.86
C PHE A 397 8.81 13.95 -9.86
N ALA A 398 8.38 15.14 -10.27
CA ALA A 398 7.52 15.99 -9.44
C ALA A 398 6.14 15.34 -9.16
N PHE A 399 5.59 14.63 -10.12
CA PHE A 399 4.37 13.85 -9.95
C PHE A 399 4.52 12.76 -8.88
N ILE A 400 5.63 12.02 -8.91
CA ILE A 400 5.96 10.99 -7.91
C ILE A 400 6.17 11.60 -6.53
N LEU A 401 6.89 12.73 -6.43
CA LEU A 401 7.08 13.45 -5.17
C LEU A 401 5.74 13.92 -4.57
N SER A 402 4.85 14.42 -5.40
CA SER A 402 3.51 14.87 -4.97
C SER A 402 2.64 13.72 -4.47
N PHE A 403 2.70 12.56 -5.12
CA PHE A 403 2.04 11.33 -4.65
C PHE A 403 2.56 10.91 -3.28
N GLY A 404 3.85 10.86 -3.10
CA GLY A 404 4.46 10.42 -1.84
C GLY A 404 4.19 11.36 -0.67
N LEU A 405 4.03 12.66 -0.91
CA LEU A 405 3.73 13.64 0.13
C LEU A 405 2.31 13.52 0.71
N GLY A 406 1.36 13.03 -0.05
CA GLY A 406 -0.03 13.00 0.36
C GLY A 406 -0.72 11.66 0.09
N PRO A 407 -1.16 11.38 -1.14
CA PRO A 407 -2.02 10.22 -1.46
C PRO A 407 -1.44 8.87 -1.06
N GLY A 408 -0.13 8.70 -1.13
CA GLY A 408 0.53 7.42 -0.83
C GLY A 408 0.48 7.02 0.65
N GLY A 409 0.74 7.96 1.55
CA GLY A 409 0.80 7.69 2.99
C GLY A 409 -0.53 7.90 3.72
N VAL A 410 -1.28 8.93 3.34
CA VAL A 410 -2.48 9.37 4.06
C VAL A 410 -3.66 8.42 3.87
N THR A 411 -3.78 7.75 2.74
CA THR A 411 -4.91 6.85 2.44
C THR A 411 -5.09 5.74 3.49
N ASN A 412 -4.00 5.08 3.86
CA ASN A 412 -4.06 4.02 4.88
C ASN A 412 -4.38 4.55 6.28
N ILE A 413 -3.85 5.73 6.61
CA ILE A 413 -4.11 6.38 7.89
C ILE A 413 -5.57 6.81 7.98
N LEU A 414 -6.16 7.35 6.94
CA LEU A 414 -7.58 7.68 6.88
C LEU A 414 -8.46 6.44 7.07
N THR A 415 -8.11 5.33 6.46
CA THR A 415 -8.83 4.05 6.66
C THR A 415 -8.85 3.65 8.13
N THR A 416 -7.74 3.83 8.83
CA THR A 416 -7.63 3.54 10.26
C THR A 416 -8.50 4.49 11.09
N GLU A 417 -8.49 5.77 10.79
CA GLU A 417 -9.15 6.82 11.58
C GLU A 417 -10.67 6.89 11.34
N LEU A 418 -11.14 6.48 10.15
CA LEU A 418 -12.56 6.54 9.78
C LEU A 418 -13.41 5.40 10.36
N PHE A 419 -12.81 4.32 10.86
CA PHE A 419 -13.53 3.14 11.35
C PHE A 419 -13.19 2.81 12.79
N THR A 420 -14.17 2.24 13.51
CA THR A 420 -13.95 1.67 14.85
C THR A 420 -13.05 0.44 14.78
N GLN A 421 -12.48 0.07 15.92
CA GLN A 421 -11.60 -1.11 16.01
C GLN A 421 -12.26 -2.40 15.50
N THR A 422 -13.57 -2.57 15.72
CA THR A 422 -14.33 -3.74 15.26
C THR A 422 -14.58 -3.74 13.75
N ALA A 423 -14.76 -2.58 13.13
CA ALA A 423 -15.03 -2.43 11.70
C ALA A 423 -13.75 -2.29 10.86
N ARG A 424 -12.64 -1.93 11.47
CA ARG A 424 -11.36 -1.65 10.81
C ARG A 424 -10.81 -2.80 9.97
N PRO A 425 -10.78 -4.06 10.44
CA PRO A 425 -10.33 -5.18 9.61
C PRO A 425 -11.14 -5.34 8.33
N ALA A 426 -12.46 -5.22 8.41
CA ALA A 426 -13.34 -5.31 7.25
C ALA A 426 -13.12 -4.15 6.26
N ALA A 427 -12.87 -2.94 6.76
CA ALA A 427 -12.52 -1.78 5.94
C ALA A 427 -11.18 -1.98 5.21
N TYR A 428 -10.18 -2.52 5.87
CA TYR A 428 -8.90 -2.85 5.22
C TYR A 428 -9.03 -3.95 4.18
N MET A 429 -9.81 -4.98 4.42
CA MET A 429 -10.08 -6.04 3.42
C MET A 429 -10.76 -5.47 2.19
N THR A 430 -11.78 -4.65 2.38
CA THR A 430 -12.50 -4.01 1.27
C THR A 430 -11.60 -3.04 0.50
N GLY A 431 -10.92 -2.16 1.20
CA GLY A 431 -9.99 -1.21 0.60
C GLY A 431 -8.82 -1.89 -0.12
N GLY A 432 -8.23 -2.91 0.48
CA GLY A 432 -7.16 -3.69 -0.12
C GLY A 432 -7.59 -4.44 -1.37
N SER A 433 -8.77 -5.06 -1.37
CA SER A 433 -9.33 -5.72 -2.55
C SER A 433 -9.58 -4.74 -3.70
N VAL A 434 -10.14 -3.58 -3.41
CA VAL A 434 -10.36 -2.51 -4.40
C VAL A 434 -9.02 -1.99 -4.92
N ASN A 435 -8.03 -1.82 -4.06
CA ASN A 435 -6.70 -1.38 -4.42
C ASN A 435 -6.02 -2.34 -5.41
N TRP A 436 -6.03 -3.64 -5.14
CA TRP A 436 -5.47 -4.66 -6.03
C TRP A 436 -6.21 -4.77 -7.36
N LEU A 437 -7.55 -4.70 -7.37
CA LEU A 437 -8.34 -4.70 -8.59
C LEU A 437 -8.09 -3.46 -9.45
N SER A 438 -7.98 -2.30 -8.83
CA SER A 438 -7.65 -1.04 -9.52
C SER A 438 -6.23 -1.07 -10.09
N PHE A 439 -5.30 -1.67 -9.36
CA PHE A 439 -3.93 -1.88 -9.81
C PHE A 439 -3.88 -2.81 -11.04
N PHE A 440 -4.65 -3.89 -11.04
CA PHE A 440 -4.79 -4.75 -12.21
C PHE A 440 -5.35 -3.99 -13.41
N LEU A 441 -6.42 -3.22 -13.21
CA LEU A 441 -7.07 -2.45 -14.26
C LEU A 441 -6.10 -1.47 -14.91
N ILE A 442 -5.37 -0.68 -14.13
CA ILE A 442 -4.40 0.28 -14.68
C ILE A 442 -3.23 -0.41 -15.38
N GLY A 443 -2.76 -1.52 -14.85
CA GLY A 443 -1.70 -2.32 -15.46
C GLY A 443 -2.08 -2.89 -16.83
N MET A 444 -3.33 -3.32 -16.99
CA MET A 444 -3.83 -3.83 -18.28
C MET A 444 -4.10 -2.74 -19.30
N ILE A 445 -4.58 -1.59 -18.88
CA ILE A 445 -5.05 -0.53 -19.79
C ILE A 445 -3.92 0.44 -20.17
N PHE A 446 -2.96 0.65 -19.29
CA PHE A 446 -1.97 1.73 -19.46
C PHE A 446 -1.18 1.70 -20.77
N PRO A 447 -0.65 0.56 -21.27
CA PRO A 447 0.04 0.54 -22.57
C PRO A 447 -0.85 1.00 -23.71
N PHE A 448 -2.14 0.66 -23.68
CA PHE A 448 -3.11 1.10 -24.68
C PHE A 448 -3.42 2.60 -24.56
N ILE A 449 -3.44 3.15 -23.35
CA ILE A 449 -3.57 4.60 -23.12
C ILE A 449 -2.39 5.34 -23.73
N VAL A 450 -1.17 4.90 -23.48
CA VAL A 450 0.04 5.53 -24.03
C VAL A 450 0.05 5.47 -25.55
N ASN A 451 -0.22 4.30 -26.13
CA ASN A 451 -0.20 4.11 -27.58
C ASN A 451 -1.35 4.84 -28.30
N GLY A 452 -2.53 4.93 -27.67
CA GLY A 452 -3.71 5.56 -28.26
C GLY A 452 -3.76 7.07 -28.11
N LEU A 453 -3.40 7.59 -26.94
CA LEU A 453 -3.50 9.02 -26.62
C LEU A 453 -2.18 9.77 -26.79
N GLN A 454 -1.05 9.07 -26.89
CA GLN A 454 0.28 9.66 -27.07
C GLN A 454 0.56 10.81 -26.06
N GLN A 455 0.70 12.07 -26.52
CA GLN A 455 0.96 13.22 -25.66
C GLN A 455 -0.14 13.52 -24.63
N TYR A 456 -1.35 13.01 -24.84
CA TYR A 456 -2.50 13.23 -23.94
C TYR A 456 -2.71 12.12 -22.91
N CYS A 457 -1.79 11.16 -22.79
CA CYS A 457 -1.97 9.98 -21.93
C CYS A 457 -2.18 10.34 -20.45
N PHE A 458 -1.51 11.37 -19.93
CA PHE A 458 -1.65 11.76 -18.53
C PHE A 458 -2.88 12.63 -18.25
N LEU A 459 -3.62 13.08 -19.25
CA LEU A 459 -4.89 13.77 -19.03
C LEU A 459 -5.96 12.86 -18.41
N VAL A 460 -5.88 11.55 -18.63
CA VAL A 460 -6.72 10.56 -17.93
C VAL A 460 -6.48 10.64 -16.42
N PHE A 461 -5.22 10.69 -16.00
CA PHE A 461 -4.85 10.79 -14.59
C PHE A 461 -5.19 12.16 -14.00
N LEU A 462 -5.10 13.22 -14.79
CA LEU A 462 -5.57 14.56 -14.42
C LEU A 462 -7.05 14.54 -14.00
N VAL A 463 -7.90 13.92 -14.79
CA VAL A 463 -9.34 13.82 -14.50
C VAL A 463 -9.57 13.09 -13.18
N ILE A 464 -8.89 11.98 -12.98
CA ILE A 464 -8.99 11.19 -11.75
C ILE A 464 -8.52 11.99 -10.54
N CYS A 465 -7.37 12.66 -10.62
CA CYS A 465 -6.84 13.48 -9.54
C CYS A 465 -7.79 14.64 -9.18
N CYS A 466 -8.35 15.31 -10.17
CA CYS A 466 -9.30 16.40 -9.96
C CYS A 466 -10.59 15.91 -9.29
N LEU A 467 -11.15 14.79 -9.74
CA LEU A 467 -12.36 14.20 -9.17
C LEU A 467 -12.14 13.81 -7.70
N VAL A 468 -11.03 13.19 -7.38
CA VAL A 468 -10.70 12.76 -6.02
C VAL A 468 -10.45 13.95 -5.11
N ALA A 469 -9.68 14.94 -5.55
CA ALA A 469 -9.44 16.16 -4.79
C ALA A 469 -10.75 16.89 -4.46
N THR A 470 -11.65 16.99 -5.44
CA THR A 470 -12.99 17.59 -5.26
C THR A 470 -13.83 16.78 -4.26
N TYR A 471 -13.86 15.48 -4.38
CA TYR A 471 -14.59 14.62 -3.44
C TYR A 471 -14.10 14.78 -2.00
N ILE A 472 -12.78 14.75 -1.79
CA ILE A 472 -12.20 14.90 -0.44
C ILE A 472 -12.52 16.29 0.13
N PHE A 473 -12.41 17.33 -0.68
CA PHE A 473 -12.75 18.68 -0.26
C PHE A 473 -14.21 18.81 0.18
N LEU A 474 -15.14 18.19 -0.55
CA LEU A 474 -16.58 18.31 -0.29
C LEU A 474 -17.09 17.38 0.81
N VAL A 475 -16.52 16.18 0.95
CA VAL A 475 -17.11 15.10 1.76
C VAL A 475 -16.25 14.77 2.98
N VAL A 476 -14.94 14.65 2.83
CA VAL A 476 -14.08 14.14 3.90
C VAL A 476 -13.72 15.24 4.90
N PRO A 477 -14.02 15.05 6.21
CA PRO A 477 -13.58 15.98 7.25
C PRO A 477 -12.10 15.76 7.60
N GLU A 478 -11.48 16.76 8.27
CA GLU A 478 -10.18 16.59 8.89
C GLU A 478 -10.28 15.61 10.08
N THR A 479 -9.39 14.63 10.12
CA THR A 479 -9.39 13.59 11.16
C THR A 479 -8.30 13.75 12.21
N LYS A 480 -7.37 14.70 12.01
CA LYS A 480 -6.28 14.96 12.94
C LYS A 480 -6.80 15.33 14.33
N ASN A 481 -6.31 14.62 15.36
CA ASN A 481 -6.65 14.85 16.76
C ASN A 481 -8.15 14.75 17.08
N LYS A 482 -8.92 14.00 16.29
CA LYS A 482 -10.35 13.77 16.51
C LYS A 482 -10.64 12.32 16.89
N THR A 483 -11.65 12.15 17.74
CA THR A 483 -12.19 10.83 18.07
C THR A 483 -13.06 10.31 16.92
N PHE A 484 -13.26 9.00 16.86
CA PHE A 484 -14.16 8.38 15.89
C PHE A 484 -15.59 8.97 15.96
N LEU A 485 -16.07 9.23 17.17
CA LEU A 485 -17.42 9.78 17.37
C LEU A 485 -17.56 11.20 16.79
N GLU A 486 -16.55 12.05 16.97
CA GLU A 486 -16.49 13.39 16.38
C GLU A 486 -16.49 13.35 14.87
N ILE A 487 -15.69 12.45 14.29
CA ILE A 487 -15.61 12.24 12.84
C ILE A 487 -16.96 11.77 12.29
N GLN A 488 -17.60 10.82 12.95
CA GLN A 488 -18.93 10.33 12.55
C GLN A 488 -19.99 11.41 12.65
N THR A 489 -19.95 12.24 13.69
CA THR A 489 -20.86 13.37 13.86
C THR A 489 -20.70 14.40 12.73
N GLU A 490 -19.48 14.69 12.31
CA GLU A 490 -19.22 15.60 11.18
C GLU A 490 -19.77 15.04 9.86
N PHE A 491 -19.63 13.76 9.59
CA PHE A 491 -20.23 13.11 8.41
C PHE A 491 -21.76 13.23 8.43
N ASN A 492 -22.39 12.97 9.58
CA ASN A 492 -23.83 13.06 9.74
C ASN A 492 -24.36 14.49 9.58
N LEU A 493 -23.64 15.49 10.09
CA LEU A 493 -24.01 16.91 9.93
C LEU A 493 -23.92 17.35 8.46
N ARG A 494 -22.93 16.89 7.74
CA ARG A 494 -22.80 17.18 6.31
C ARG A 494 -23.91 16.54 5.48
N ASP A 495 -24.34 15.34 5.84
CA ASP A 495 -25.46 14.65 5.20
C ASP A 495 -26.78 15.42 5.41
N ARG A 496 -27.04 15.87 6.63
CA ARG A 496 -28.24 16.68 6.97
C ARG A 496 -28.27 18.03 6.25
N ARG A 497 -27.10 18.70 6.12
CA ARG A 497 -27.02 19.97 5.36
C ARG A 497 -27.33 19.77 3.88
N LYS A 498 -26.89 18.68 3.27
CA LYS A 498 -27.20 18.35 1.87
C LYS A 498 -28.68 18.07 1.66
N LEU A 499 -29.32 17.36 2.59
CA LEU A 499 -30.75 17.11 2.57
C LEU A 499 -31.57 18.40 2.74
N ALA A 500 -31.15 19.30 3.62
CA ALA A 500 -31.80 20.59 3.82
C ALA A 500 -31.71 21.50 2.59
N THR A 501 -30.55 21.52 1.91
CA THR A 501 -30.37 22.28 0.65
C THR A 501 -31.15 21.65 -0.51
N ALA A 502 -31.23 20.35 -0.61
CA ALA A 502 -32.05 19.67 -1.62
C ALA A 502 -33.56 19.98 -1.44
N ASN A 503 -34.04 19.97 -0.19
CA ASN A 503 -35.44 20.30 0.12
C ASN A 503 -35.75 21.82 -0.05
N SER A 504 -34.76 22.68 -0.01
CA SER A 504 -34.96 24.11 -0.26
C SER A 504 -34.94 24.49 -1.73
N THR A 505 -34.44 23.61 -2.61
CA THR A 505 -34.49 23.78 -4.07
C THR A 505 -35.78 23.25 -4.69
N ASP A 506 -36.47 22.35 -4.01
CA ASP A 506 -37.85 21.98 -4.32
C ASP A 506 -38.79 22.95 -3.61
N GLY A 507 -38.95 24.15 -4.18
CA GLY A 507 -39.90 25.16 -3.72
C GLY A 507 -41.33 24.61 -3.69
N PRO A 508 -42.23 25.14 -2.83
CA PRO A 508 -43.57 24.63 -2.70
C PRO A 508 -44.29 24.73 -4.04
N ARG A 509 -44.61 23.59 -4.65
CA ARG A 509 -45.66 23.53 -5.68
C ARG A 509 -46.93 24.04 -5.03
N ALA A 510 -47.27 25.28 -5.32
CA ALA A 510 -48.52 25.88 -4.96
C ALA A 510 -49.63 25.01 -5.58
N THR A 511 -50.30 24.23 -4.77
CA THR A 511 -51.61 23.69 -5.06
C THR A 511 -52.61 24.85 -5.10
N LEU A 512 -52.84 25.37 -6.27
CA LEU A 512 -54.00 26.22 -6.54
C LEU A 512 -55.26 25.36 -6.31
N LEU A 513 -55.80 25.43 -5.12
CA LEU A 513 -57.19 25.01 -4.85
C LEU A 513 -58.09 26.14 -5.39
N SER A 514 -58.79 25.85 -6.47
CA SER A 514 -59.93 26.61 -6.94
C SER A 514 -61.07 26.57 -5.90
N PRO A 515 -61.78 27.71 -5.65
CA PRO A 515 -62.86 27.71 -4.70
C PRO A 515 -64.11 26.98 -5.29
N PRO A 516 -64.97 26.38 -4.47
CA PRO A 516 -66.20 25.78 -4.91
C PRO A 516 -67.26 26.88 -5.16
N LEU A 517 -68.00 26.70 -6.26
CA LEU A 517 -69.28 27.32 -6.51
C LEU A 517 -70.38 26.68 -5.66
#